data_2ae62f49971548451a43b5d02bec2b2c
#
_entry.id   2ae62f49971548451a43b5d02bec2b2c
#
_cell.length_a   1.000
_cell.length_b   1.000
_cell.length_c   1.000
_cell.angle_alpha   90.00
_cell.angle_beta   90.00
_cell.angle_gamma   90.00
#
_symmetry.space_group_name_H-M   'P 1'
#
loop_
_entity.id
_entity.type
_entity.pdbx_description
1 polymer ?
#
loop_
_entity_poly.entity_id
_entity_poly.type
_entity_poly.pdbx_seq_one_letter_code
_entity_poly.pdbx_strand_id
1 'polypeptide(L)'
;MKLSQLPDGESIFLDANIFLYSAFDHPTFGIACRDFLTRVDQEEVHGYCSAYVLNEVFHKLMMSEIVDKFGVQAGVATNLFKQRPEIISELRDAWEEMDIINNINITILDGQIFPEFVDLSKKYRLLAMDSAHPAIMRRNGLTNLATNDADFKRVEDLKIWKP
;
A
#
# COMPACT_ATOMS: atom_id res chain seq x y z
N MET A 1 -17.33 2.06 3.38
CA MET A 1 -17.33 3.49 3.78
C MET A 1 -16.38 4.22 2.85
N LYS A 2 -16.50 5.55 2.71
CA LYS A 2 -15.58 6.35 1.89
C LYS A 2 -14.45 6.94 2.76
N LEU A 3 -13.23 7.04 2.24
CA LEU A 3 -12.08 7.65 2.94
C LEU A 3 -12.37 9.08 3.42
N SER A 4 -13.09 9.87 2.59
CA SER A 4 -13.49 11.24 2.93
C SER A 4 -14.44 11.34 4.13
N GLN A 5 -15.01 10.24 4.59
CA GLN A 5 -15.95 10.18 5.71
C GLN A 5 -15.30 9.65 6.99
N LEU A 6 -14.00 9.31 6.96
CA LEU A 6 -13.28 8.89 8.17
C LEU A 6 -13.20 10.10 9.13
N PRO A 7 -13.68 9.98 10.37
CA PRO A 7 -13.62 11.08 11.33
C PRO A 7 -12.18 11.47 11.66
N ASP A 8 -11.98 12.73 12.01
CA ASP A 8 -10.68 13.21 12.48
C ASP A 8 -10.29 12.52 13.80
N GLY A 9 -8.99 12.32 13.99
CA GLY A 9 -8.42 11.62 15.13
C GLY A 9 -8.48 10.09 15.05
N GLU A 10 -9.14 9.52 14.05
CA GLU A 10 -9.19 8.06 13.87
C GLU A 10 -7.85 7.50 13.38
N SER A 11 -7.53 6.28 13.83
CA SER A 11 -6.38 5.50 13.38
C SER A 11 -6.77 4.57 12.23
N ILE A 12 -5.94 4.51 11.19
CA ILE A 12 -6.21 3.71 9.99
C ILE A 12 -4.95 3.12 9.40
N PHE A 13 -5.02 1.84 9.00
CA PHE A 13 -3.95 1.19 8.25
C PHE A 13 -4.14 1.43 6.75
N LEU A 14 -3.05 1.76 6.06
CA LEU A 14 -3.03 2.08 4.63
C LEU A 14 -2.49 0.89 3.84
N ASP A 15 -3.27 0.45 2.87
CA ASP A 15 -2.87 -0.57 1.90
C ASP A 15 -2.08 0.06 0.73
N ALA A 16 -1.28 -0.74 0.05
CA ALA A 16 -0.45 -0.31 -1.08
C ALA A 16 -1.23 0.42 -2.18
N ASN A 17 -2.47 0.01 -2.45
CA ASN A 17 -3.27 0.62 -3.50
C ASN A 17 -3.60 2.11 -3.25
N ILE A 18 -3.61 2.58 -2.00
CA ILE A 18 -3.85 3.99 -1.67
C ILE A 18 -2.68 4.86 -2.18
N PHE A 19 -1.46 4.42 -1.93
CA PHE A 19 -0.25 5.10 -2.42
C PHE A 19 -0.16 5.03 -3.95
N LEU A 20 -0.36 3.85 -4.52
CA LEU A 20 -0.25 3.62 -5.96
C LEU A 20 -1.29 4.39 -6.77
N TYR A 21 -2.54 4.48 -6.29
CA TYR A 21 -3.56 5.29 -6.97
C TYR A 21 -3.23 6.78 -6.93
N SER A 22 -2.62 7.26 -5.85
CA SER A 22 -2.13 8.64 -5.77
C SER A 22 -0.97 8.88 -6.72
N ALA A 23 0.08 8.03 -6.69
CA ALA A 23 1.28 8.16 -7.48
C ALA A 23 1.03 8.05 -9.00
N PHE A 24 0.15 7.15 -9.41
CA PHE A 24 -0.18 6.92 -10.83
C PHE A 24 -1.32 7.81 -11.36
N ASP A 25 -1.76 8.81 -10.62
CA ASP A 25 -2.91 9.64 -10.99
C ASP A 25 -4.11 8.82 -11.49
N HIS A 26 -4.45 7.74 -10.74
CA HIS A 26 -5.49 6.82 -11.16
C HIS A 26 -6.80 7.57 -11.47
N PRO A 27 -7.39 7.41 -12.68
CA PRO A 27 -8.45 8.27 -13.18
C PRO A 27 -9.71 8.32 -12.32
N THR A 28 -9.96 7.26 -11.54
CA THR A 28 -11.15 7.18 -10.67
C THR A 28 -10.82 7.45 -9.20
N PHE A 29 -9.66 7.01 -8.72
CA PHE A 29 -9.33 6.97 -7.29
C PHE A 29 -8.19 7.90 -6.89
N GLY A 30 -7.40 8.40 -7.86
CA GLY A 30 -6.17 9.16 -7.60
C GLY A 30 -6.42 10.39 -6.73
N ILE A 31 -7.41 11.21 -7.09
CA ILE A 31 -7.76 12.43 -6.33
C ILE A 31 -8.16 12.08 -4.89
N ALA A 32 -9.07 11.11 -4.72
CA ALA A 32 -9.54 10.71 -3.38
C ALA A 32 -8.42 10.14 -2.50
N CYS A 33 -7.46 9.40 -3.09
CA CYS A 33 -6.30 8.88 -2.37
C CYS A 33 -5.33 10.01 -1.99
N ARG A 34 -5.08 10.97 -2.89
CA ARG A 34 -4.21 12.11 -2.63
C ARG A 34 -4.75 13.01 -1.53
N ASP A 35 -6.04 13.37 -1.63
CA ASP A 35 -6.71 14.16 -0.59
C ASP A 35 -6.64 13.45 0.77
N PHE A 36 -6.82 12.12 0.77
CA PHE A 36 -6.74 11.35 1.99
C PHE A 36 -5.31 11.29 2.57
N LEU A 37 -4.29 11.09 1.73
CA LEU A 37 -2.89 11.15 2.17
C LEU A 37 -2.51 12.54 2.70
N THR A 38 -3.09 13.61 2.15
CA THR A 38 -2.93 14.97 2.68
C THR A 38 -3.51 15.08 4.10
N ARG A 39 -4.67 14.49 4.36
CA ARG A 39 -5.24 14.46 5.74
C ARG A 39 -4.36 13.69 6.71
N VAL A 40 -3.72 12.60 6.24
CA VAL A 40 -2.75 11.86 7.04
C VAL A 40 -1.53 12.71 7.34
N ASP A 41 -0.98 13.40 6.35
CA ASP A 41 0.19 14.26 6.50
C ASP A 41 -0.06 15.44 7.44
N GLN A 42 -1.28 15.99 7.41
CA GLN A 42 -1.74 17.06 8.31
C GLN A 42 -2.14 16.55 9.71
N GLU A 43 -1.98 15.26 9.99
CA GLU A 43 -2.35 14.61 11.25
C GLU A 43 -3.84 14.73 11.61
N GLU A 44 -4.72 15.04 10.64
CA GLU A 44 -6.16 14.99 10.85
C GLU A 44 -6.63 13.56 11.15
N VAL A 45 -5.97 12.57 10.55
CA VAL A 45 -6.14 11.15 10.82
C VAL A 45 -4.77 10.50 11.02
N HIS A 46 -4.68 9.50 11.88
CA HIS A 46 -3.43 8.82 12.18
C HIS A 46 -3.21 7.66 11.21
N GLY A 47 -2.33 7.85 10.23
CA GLY A 47 -1.99 6.86 9.21
C GLY A 47 -0.94 5.86 9.68
N TYR A 48 -1.18 4.59 9.44
CA TYR A 48 -0.27 3.49 9.72
C TYR A 48 -0.05 2.64 8.47
N CYS A 49 1.15 2.16 8.26
CA CYS A 49 1.43 1.12 7.27
C CYS A 49 2.49 0.15 7.80
N SER A 50 2.99 -0.73 6.96
CA SER A 50 4.07 -1.65 7.30
C SER A 50 5.14 -1.67 6.22
N ALA A 51 6.31 -2.22 6.54
CA ALA A 51 7.37 -2.46 5.57
C ALA A 51 6.91 -3.37 4.42
N TYR A 52 5.95 -4.27 4.65
CA TYR A 52 5.37 -5.10 3.57
C TYR A 52 4.59 -4.27 2.56
N VAL A 53 3.79 -3.31 3.02
CA VAL A 53 3.06 -2.36 2.16
C VAL A 53 4.05 -1.53 1.35
N LEU A 54 5.04 -0.92 2.00
CA LEU A 54 6.02 -0.06 1.33
C LEU A 54 6.88 -0.84 0.33
N ASN A 55 7.23 -2.08 0.63
CA ASN A 55 7.94 -2.95 -0.30
C ASN A 55 7.10 -3.25 -1.56
N GLU A 56 5.80 -3.49 -1.39
CA GLU A 56 4.89 -3.68 -2.52
C GLU A 56 4.77 -2.41 -3.36
N VAL A 57 4.56 -1.25 -2.72
CA VAL A 57 4.50 0.06 -3.39
C VAL A 57 5.76 0.28 -4.21
N PHE A 58 6.92 0.16 -3.59
CA PHE A 58 8.20 0.36 -4.25
C PHE A 58 8.41 -0.58 -5.43
N HIS A 59 8.10 -1.86 -5.27
CA HIS A 59 8.18 -2.83 -6.37
C HIS A 59 7.28 -2.44 -7.55
N LYS A 60 6.04 -2.01 -7.29
CA LYS A 60 5.09 -1.59 -8.33
C LYS A 60 5.54 -0.32 -9.04
N LEU A 61 6.05 0.65 -8.32
CA LEU A 61 6.62 1.88 -8.89
C LEU A 61 7.79 1.55 -9.83
N MET A 62 8.76 0.76 -9.36
CA MET A 62 9.90 0.33 -10.21
C MET A 62 9.43 -0.40 -11.48
N MET A 63 8.52 -1.37 -11.33
CA MET A 63 8.05 -2.14 -12.48
C MET A 63 7.29 -1.28 -13.49
N SER A 64 6.48 -0.33 -13.02
CA SER A 64 5.79 0.63 -13.90
C SER A 64 6.76 1.49 -14.68
N GLU A 65 7.75 2.08 -14.01
CA GLU A 65 8.76 2.91 -14.67
C GLU A 65 9.57 2.12 -15.70
N ILE A 66 9.91 0.86 -15.41
CA ILE A 66 10.59 -0.02 -16.40
C ILE A 66 9.71 -0.26 -17.62
N VAL A 67 8.41 -0.54 -17.41
CA VAL A 67 7.45 -0.72 -18.51
C VAL A 67 7.40 0.52 -19.40
N ASP A 68 7.24 1.68 -18.79
CA ASP A 68 7.08 2.94 -19.51
C ASP A 68 8.38 3.36 -20.22
N LYS A 69 9.51 3.25 -19.53
CA LYS A 69 10.79 3.71 -20.04
C LYS A 69 11.36 2.83 -21.15
N PHE A 70 11.19 1.52 -21.05
CA PHE A 70 11.74 0.55 -22.01
C PHE A 70 10.70 0.01 -22.99
N GLY A 71 9.46 0.43 -22.91
CA GLY A 71 8.38 0.02 -23.82
C GLY A 71 8.08 -1.49 -23.78
N VAL A 72 8.27 -2.13 -22.62
CA VAL A 72 8.06 -3.57 -22.46
C VAL A 72 6.72 -3.86 -21.81
N GLN A 73 6.21 -5.08 -21.99
CA GLN A 73 5.01 -5.51 -21.26
C GLN A 73 5.34 -5.79 -19.79
N ALA A 74 4.37 -5.56 -18.89
CA ALA A 74 4.53 -5.76 -17.46
C ALA A 74 5.08 -7.14 -17.07
N GLY A 75 4.63 -8.21 -17.74
CA GLY A 75 5.13 -9.57 -17.51
C GLY A 75 6.60 -9.79 -17.91
N VAL A 76 7.18 -8.87 -18.67
CA VAL A 76 8.58 -8.95 -19.16
C VAL A 76 9.52 -8.08 -18.31
N ALA A 77 9.00 -7.04 -17.67
CA ALA A 77 9.79 -6.06 -16.91
C ALA A 77 10.73 -6.71 -15.88
N THR A 78 10.25 -7.68 -15.10
CA THR A 78 11.06 -8.41 -14.12
C THR A 78 12.21 -9.19 -14.78
N ASN A 79 11.98 -9.81 -15.94
CA ASN A 79 13.02 -10.55 -16.65
C ASN A 79 14.04 -9.59 -17.25
N LEU A 80 13.61 -8.48 -17.82
CA LEU A 80 14.49 -7.43 -18.32
C LEU A 80 15.42 -6.93 -17.20
N PHE A 81 14.87 -6.62 -16.03
CA PHE A 81 15.65 -6.20 -14.88
C PHE A 81 16.68 -7.26 -14.44
N LYS A 82 16.30 -8.54 -14.39
CA LYS A 82 17.23 -9.62 -14.04
C LYS A 82 18.37 -9.79 -15.03
N GLN A 83 18.14 -9.52 -16.30
CA GLN A 83 19.16 -9.59 -17.36
C GLN A 83 20.03 -8.35 -17.41
N ARG A 84 19.50 -7.20 -17.00
CA ARG A 84 20.14 -5.89 -17.06
C ARG A 84 19.94 -5.12 -15.75
N PRO A 85 20.57 -5.56 -14.64
CA PRO A 85 20.37 -4.95 -13.32
C PRO A 85 20.83 -3.48 -13.26
N GLU A 86 21.68 -3.03 -14.19
CA GLU A 86 22.09 -1.64 -14.31
C GLU A 86 20.94 -0.67 -14.58
N ILE A 87 19.82 -1.15 -15.09
CA ILE A 87 18.59 -0.35 -15.32
C ILE A 87 18.15 0.37 -14.04
N ILE A 88 18.41 -0.19 -12.86
CA ILE A 88 18.02 0.42 -11.59
C ILE A 88 18.60 1.84 -11.45
N SER A 89 19.80 2.08 -11.98
CA SER A 89 20.42 3.41 -11.91
C SER A 89 19.77 4.44 -12.84
N GLU A 90 18.91 3.99 -13.72
CA GLU A 90 18.17 4.84 -14.65
C GLU A 90 16.78 5.23 -14.14
N LEU A 91 16.28 4.53 -13.10
CA LEU A 91 14.98 4.83 -12.51
C LEU A 91 15.08 6.14 -11.70
N ARG A 92 14.08 6.99 -11.84
CA ARG A 92 13.96 8.27 -11.13
C ARG A 92 12.62 8.45 -10.47
N ASP A 93 11.55 8.17 -11.20
CA ASP A 93 10.18 8.41 -10.74
C ASP A 93 9.85 7.55 -9.52
N ALA A 94 10.30 6.28 -9.52
CA ALA A 94 10.13 5.38 -8.38
C ALA A 94 10.85 5.88 -7.11
N TRP A 95 12.02 6.49 -7.25
CA TRP A 95 12.77 7.07 -6.12
C TRP A 95 12.08 8.33 -5.60
N GLU A 96 11.68 9.25 -6.51
CA GLU A 96 11.00 10.50 -6.17
C GLU A 96 9.69 10.23 -5.44
N GLU A 97 8.90 9.27 -5.91
CA GLU A 97 7.65 8.87 -5.24
C GLU A 97 7.90 8.24 -3.85
N MET A 98 8.93 7.42 -3.71
CA MET A 98 9.28 6.87 -2.39
C MET A 98 9.77 7.95 -1.43
N ASP A 99 10.48 8.96 -1.92
CA ASP A 99 10.89 10.12 -1.12
C ASP A 99 9.67 10.96 -0.69
N ILE A 100 8.68 11.15 -1.56
CA ILE A 100 7.41 11.80 -1.20
C ILE A 100 6.71 11.01 -0.09
N ILE A 101 6.56 9.69 -0.25
CA ILE A 101 5.91 8.82 0.75
C ILE A 101 6.66 8.86 2.08
N ASN A 102 7.99 8.86 2.07
CA ASN A 102 8.81 8.93 3.28
C ASN A 102 8.66 10.24 4.06
N ASN A 103 8.20 11.30 3.41
CA ASN A 103 7.96 12.60 4.04
C ASN A 103 6.52 12.78 4.58
N ILE A 104 5.61 11.85 4.29
CA ILE A 104 4.25 11.88 4.86
C ILE A 104 4.30 11.39 6.32
N ASN A 105 3.52 12.00 7.21
CA ASN A 105 3.41 11.62 8.63
C ASN A 105 2.69 10.27 8.80
N ILE A 106 3.34 9.18 8.40
CA ILE A 106 2.83 7.81 8.52
C ILE A 106 3.67 7.04 9.54
N THR A 107 3.02 6.37 10.47
CA THR A 107 3.71 5.47 11.40
C THR A 107 3.91 4.09 10.75
N ILE A 108 5.18 3.66 10.63
CA ILE A 108 5.52 2.34 10.10
C ILE A 108 5.51 1.32 11.23
N LEU A 109 4.65 0.33 11.08
CA LEU A 109 4.48 -0.74 12.07
C LEU A 109 5.38 -1.93 11.72
N ASP A 110 6.16 -2.36 12.69
CA ASP A 110 6.94 -3.58 12.65
C ASP A 110 6.25 -4.69 13.46
N GLY A 111 6.64 -5.93 13.20
CA GLY A 111 6.19 -7.03 14.04
C GLY A 111 6.52 -8.42 13.49
N GLN A 112 6.77 -9.34 14.43
CA GLN A 112 6.81 -10.77 14.11
C GLN A 112 5.38 -11.26 13.95
N ILE A 113 4.96 -11.46 12.71
CA ILE A 113 3.60 -11.88 12.37
C ILE A 113 3.47 -13.38 12.09
N PHE A 114 4.60 -14.11 12.10
CA PHE A 114 4.61 -15.57 11.98
C PHE A 114 4.31 -16.21 13.36
N PRO A 115 3.45 -17.24 13.44
CA PRO A 115 2.73 -17.90 12.35
C PRO A 115 1.35 -17.30 12.02
N GLU A 116 0.94 -16.21 12.67
CA GLU A 116 -0.41 -15.65 12.61
C GLU A 116 -0.90 -15.35 11.19
N PHE A 117 -0.06 -14.77 10.32
CA PHE A 117 -0.47 -14.49 8.94
C PHE A 117 -0.81 -15.77 8.15
N VAL A 118 -0.16 -16.90 8.46
CA VAL A 118 -0.45 -18.20 7.83
C VAL A 118 -1.85 -18.68 8.22
N ASP A 119 -2.22 -18.52 9.49
CA ASP A 119 -3.55 -18.90 9.97
C ASP A 119 -4.64 -17.98 9.40
N LEU A 120 -4.35 -16.68 9.30
CA LEU A 120 -5.25 -15.71 8.67
C LEU A 120 -5.43 -15.97 7.18
N SER A 121 -4.35 -16.33 6.46
CA SER A 121 -4.40 -16.71 5.06
C SER A 121 -5.37 -17.89 4.86
N LYS A 122 -5.24 -18.94 5.68
CA LYS A 122 -6.15 -20.11 5.64
C LYS A 122 -7.58 -19.73 5.99
N LYS A 123 -7.78 -19.02 7.11
CA LYS A 123 -9.09 -18.66 7.62
C LYS A 123 -9.88 -17.79 6.64
N TYR A 124 -9.26 -16.75 6.11
CA TYR A 124 -9.91 -15.75 5.29
C TYR A 124 -9.65 -15.89 3.78
N ARG A 125 -8.88 -16.91 3.37
CA ARG A 125 -8.51 -17.17 1.97
C ARG A 125 -7.85 -15.95 1.32
N LEU A 126 -6.89 -15.35 2.04
CA LEU A 126 -6.08 -14.23 1.58
C LEU A 126 -4.77 -14.74 0.99
N LEU A 127 -4.20 -13.99 0.04
CA LEU A 127 -2.83 -14.20 -0.40
C LEU A 127 -1.86 -13.92 0.75
N ALA A 128 -0.63 -14.44 0.65
CA ALA A 128 0.35 -14.34 1.74
C ALA A 128 0.63 -12.89 2.17
N MET A 129 0.80 -11.98 1.21
CA MET A 129 1.03 -10.55 1.51
C MET A 129 -0.20 -9.91 2.12
N ASP A 130 -1.39 -10.17 1.57
CA ASP A 130 -2.65 -9.61 2.08
C ASP A 130 -2.95 -10.10 3.50
N SER A 131 -2.57 -11.33 3.86
CA SER A 131 -2.76 -11.87 5.21
C SER A 131 -1.83 -11.24 6.26
N ALA A 132 -0.71 -10.64 5.82
CA ALA A 132 0.18 -9.91 6.71
C ALA A 132 -0.48 -8.63 7.26
N HIS A 133 -1.32 -7.95 6.48
CA HIS A 133 -1.98 -6.71 6.91
C HIS A 133 -2.87 -6.91 8.15
N PRO A 134 -3.87 -7.82 8.15
CA PRO A 134 -4.68 -8.05 9.35
C PRO A 134 -3.87 -8.62 10.52
N ALA A 135 -2.78 -9.36 10.28
CA ALA A 135 -1.91 -9.81 11.36
C ALA A 135 -1.24 -8.63 12.08
N ILE A 136 -0.67 -7.68 11.32
CA ILE A 136 -0.06 -6.45 11.87
C ILE A 136 -1.11 -5.58 12.54
N MET A 137 -2.25 -5.37 11.87
CA MET A 137 -3.33 -4.55 12.39
C MET A 137 -3.84 -5.04 13.74
N ARG A 138 -4.09 -6.34 13.89
CA ARG A 138 -4.54 -6.95 15.15
C ARG A 138 -3.57 -6.75 16.29
N ARG A 139 -2.28 -6.93 16.04
CA ARG A 139 -1.23 -6.72 17.05
C ARG A 139 -1.15 -5.29 17.53
N ASN A 140 -1.56 -4.34 16.70
CA ASN A 140 -1.54 -2.91 17.01
C ASN A 140 -2.94 -2.34 17.34
N GLY A 141 -3.95 -3.19 17.50
CA GLY A 141 -5.31 -2.77 17.87
C GLY A 141 -6.02 -1.96 16.79
N LEU A 142 -5.59 -2.06 15.52
CA LEU A 142 -6.18 -1.33 14.41
C LEU A 142 -7.32 -2.14 13.79
N THR A 143 -8.42 -1.46 13.48
CA THR A 143 -9.59 -2.05 12.80
C THR A 143 -9.96 -1.35 11.51
N ASN A 144 -9.59 -0.08 11.32
CA ASN A 144 -9.85 0.65 10.09
C ASN A 144 -8.77 0.32 9.05
N LEU A 145 -9.18 -0.08 7.85
CA LEU A 145 -8.30 -0.37 6.72
C LEU A 145 -8.71 0.49 5.51
N ALA A 146 -7.79 1.32 5.04
CA ALA A 146 -7.91 2.04 3.78
C ALA A 146 -7.49 1.12 2.63
N THR A 147 -8.44 0.64 1.85
CA THR A 147 -8.18 -0.23 0.70
C THR A 147 -9.33 -0.23 -0.28
N ASN A 148 -9.02 -0.44 -1.56
CA ASN A 148 -10.02 -0.75 -2.59
C ASN A 148 -10.17 -2.27 -2.84
N ASP A 149 -9.33 -3.10 -2.25
CA ASP A 149 -9.39 -4.54 -2.42
C ASP A 149 -10.63 -5.13 -1.72
N ALA A 150 -11.38 -5.92 -2.49
CA ALA A 150 -12.59 -6.58 -2.01
C ALA A 150 -12.29 -7.81 -1.14
N ASP A 151 -11.10 -8.37 -1.22
CA ASP A 151 -10.72 -9.58 -0.50
C ASP A 151 -10.70 -9.37 1.02
N PHE A 152 -10.36 -8.18 1.47
CA PHE A 152 -10.40 -7.81 2.89
C PHE A 152 -11.81 -7.77 3.51
N LYS A 153 -12.88 -7.76 2.69
CA LYS A 153 -14.25 -7.89 3.21
C LYS A 153 -14.52 -9.23 3.90
N ARG A 154 -13.66 -10.23 3.64
CA ARG A 154 -13.75 -11.54 4.30
C ARG A 154 -13.23 -11.52 5.74
N VAL A 155 -12.52 -10.47 6.14
CA VAL A 155 -11.95 -10.32 7.49
C VAL A 155 -12.96 -9.61 8.37
N GLU A 156 -13.56 -10.34 9.30
CA GLU A 156 -14.73 -9.90 10.08
C GLU A 156 -14.49 -8.66 10.96
N ASP A 157 -13.26 -8.48 11.44
CA ASP A 157 -12.92 -7.43 12.40
C ASP A 157 -12.52 -6.10 11.72
N LEU A 158 -12.48 -6.07 10.38
CA LEU A 158 -12.00 -4.91 9.65
C LEU A 158 -13.15 -4.01 9.15
N LYS A 159 -12.97 -2.71 9.35
CA LYS A 159 -13.80 -1.66 8.76
C LYS A 159 -13.10 -1.13 7.50
N ILE A 160 -13.68 -1.43 6.34
CA ILE A 160 -13.08 -1.08 5.04
C ILE A 160 -13.49 0.34 4.62
N TRP A 161 -12.48 1.15 4.34
CA TRP A 161 -12.61 2.53 3.84
C TRP A 161 -12.05 2.59 2.42
N LYS A 162 -12.90 3.03 1.48
CA LYS A 162 -12.58 3.07 0.05
C LYS A 162 -12.34 4.48 -0.47
N PRO A 163 -11.45 4.63 -1.43
CA PRO A 163 -11.30 5.89 -2.14
C PRO A 163 -12.52 6.28 -2.96
#